data_cc968ab43041429411b9262134672e9e
#
_entry.id   cc968ab43041429411b9262134672e9e
#
_cell.length_a   1.000
_cell.length_b   1.000
_cell.length_c   1.000
_cell.angle_alpha   90.00
_cell.angle_beta   90.00
_cell.angle_gamma   90.00
#
_symmetry.space_group_name_H-M   'P 1'
#
loop_
_entity.id
_entity.type
_entity.pdbx_description
1 polymer ?
#
loop_
_entity_poly.entity_id
_entity_poly.type
_entity_poly.pdbx_seq_one_letter_code
_entity_poly.pdbx_strand_id
1 'polypeptide(L)'
;MRKNFGKKTWLYPMPVLIVTTYNEDGTPNAMNAAWGGVYDTDQIMLCLSQDHRTTGNIRARGAFTVSIADAAHAEACDYVGMVSGRKVPDKLARAGLHTERAETVDAPVIRELPLALECRLVRFNEDGI
;
A
#
# COMPACT_ATOMS: atom_id res chain seq x y z
N MET A 1 23.37 25.72 16.80
CA MET A 1 23.60 24.71 17.86
C MET A 1 22.76 23.47 17.58
N ARG A 2 23.35 22.30 17.70
CA ARG A 2 22.63 21.04 17.54
C ARG A 2 22.00 20.61 18.85
N LYS A 3 20.82 19.96 18.76
CA LYS A 3 20.12 19.36 19.91
C LYS A 3 19.94 17.87 19.66
N ASN A 4 20.03 17.08 20.71
CA ASN A 4 19.71 15.66 20.65
C ASN A 4 18.22 15.45 20.98
N PHE A 5 17.44 14.96 20.04
CA PHE A 5 16.02 14.68 20.21
C PHE A 5 15.73 13.23 20.60
N GLY A 6 16.75 12.42 20.84
CA GLY A 6 16.60 11.01 21.13
C GLY A 6 16.28 10.20 19.86
N LYS A 7 15.72 9.00 20.05
CA LYS A 7 15.36 8.10 18.95
C LYS A 7 13.98 8.47 18.39
N LYS A 8 13.94 9.00 17.20
CA LYS A 8 12.72 9.45 16.49
C LYS A 8 12.83 9.11 15.00
N THR A 9 11.70 9.07 14.34
CA THR A 9 11.59 8.78 12.89
C THR A 9 11.68 10.07 12.06
N TRP A 10 12.78 10.78 12.16
CA TRP A 10 12.95 12.12 11.55
C TRP A 10 13.26 12.09 10.04
N LEU A 11 12.86 11.04 9.35
CA LEU A 11 13.07 10.93 7.90
C LEU A 11 11.82 11.41 7.15
N TYR A 12 11.67 12.70 7.02
CA TYR A 12 10.53 13.35 6.36
C TYR A 12 10.99 14.33 5.29
N PRO A 13 10.15 14.65 4.29
CA PRO A 13 8.84 14.08 4.02
C PRO A 13 8.92 12.67 3.41
N MET A 14 7.85 11.88 3.61
CA MET A 14 7.68 10.57 2.99
C MET A 14 6.37 10.55 2.21
N PRO A 15 6.31 9.93 1.04
CA PRO A 15 5.06 9.80 0.31
C PRO A 15 4.09 8.88 1.06
N VAL A 16 2.80 9.13 0.91
CA VAL A 16 1.76 8.20 1.34
C VAL A 16 1.51 7.23 0.18
N LEU A 17 1.82 5.97 0.42
CA LEU A 17 1.70 4.90 -0.56
C LEU A 17 0.36 4.19 -0.39
N ILE A 18 -0.34 3.96 -1.50
CA ILE A 18 -1.57 3.18 -1.50
C ILE A 18 -1.25 1.82 -2.09
N VAL A 19 -1.26 0.80 -1.23
CA VAL A 19 -0.94 -0.58 -1.61
C VAL A 19 -2.23 -1.31 -1.89
N THR A 20 -2.36 -1.85 -3.10
CA THR A 20 -3.59 -2.46 -3.58
C THR A 20 -3.33 -3.92 -3.97
N THR A 21 -4.21 -4.80 -3.52
CA THR A 21 -4.12 -6.24 -3.71
C THR A 21 -5.49 -6.84 -3.98
N TYR A 22 -5.53 -8.05 -4.56
CA TYR A 22 -6.74 -8.86 -4.59
C TYR A 22 -6.84 -9.72 -3.35
N ASN A 23 -8.04 -9.76 -2.77
CA ASN A 23 -8.42 -10.71 -1.75
C ASN A 23 -8.52 -12.13 -2.34
N GLU A 24 -8.66 -13.13 -1.47
CA GLU A 24 -8.82 -14.52 -1.88
C GLU A 24 -9.99 -14.72 -2.85
N ASP A 25 -11.11 -14.04 -2.61
CA ASP A 25 -12.31 -14.08 -3.46
C ASP A 25 -12.22 -13.25 -4.75
N GLY A 26 -11.08 -12.62 -5.01
CA GLY A 26 -10.85 -11.79 -6.20
C GLY A 26 -11.35 -10.35 -6.09
N THR A 27 -11.90 -9.95 -4.95
CA THR A 27 -12.26 -8.54 -4.73
C THR A 27 -11.06 -7.69 -4.38
N PRO A 28 -11.05 -6.40 -4.75
CA PRO A 28 -9.91 -5.54 -4.46
C PRO A 28 -9.88 -5.07 -3.01
N ASN A 29 -8.68 -4.88 -2.48
CA ASN A 29 -8.45 -4.26 -1.19
C ASN A 29 -7.29 -3.28 -1.31
N ALA A 30 -7.35 -2.18 -0.57
CA ALA A 30 -6.29 -1.19 -0.50
C ALA A 30 -6.02 -0.78 0.94
N MET A 31 -4.79 -0.41 1.19
CA MET A 31 -4.38 0.24 2.44
C MET A 31 -3.40 1.35 2.14
N ASN A 32 -3.23 2.29 3.05
CA ASN A 32 -2.12 3.21 2.95
C ASN A 32 -0.93 2.71 3.78
N ALA A 33 0.27 3.02 3.30
CA ALA A 33 1.52 2.73 3.96
C ALA A 33 2.41 3.97 3.92
N ALA A 34 2.91 4.37 5.08
CA ALA A 34 3.81 5.52 5.19
C ALA A 34 5.28 5.11 5.07
N TRP A 35 5.61 3.88 5.43
CA TRP A 35 6.99 3.44 5.52
C TRP A 35 7.33 2.51 4.37
N GLY A 36 7.91 3.10 3.34
CA GLY A 36 8.38 2.43 2.15
C GLY A 36 9.35 3.32 1.40
N GLY A 37 10.04 2.75 0.46
CA GLY A 37 11.01 3.49 -0.33
C GLY A 37 11.68 2.65 -1.38
N VAL A 38 12.63 3.27 -2.04
CA VAL A 38 13.47 2.60 -3.05
C VAL A 38 14.43 1.64 -2.35
N TYR A 39 14.47 0.40 -2.83
CA TYR A 39 15.43 -0.60 -2.37
C TYR A 39 16.58 -0.74 -3.36
N ASP A 40 16.28 -0.82 -4.65
CA ASP A 40 17.25 -0.87 -5.73
C ASP A 40 16.66 -0.19 -6.97
N THR A 41 17.38 -0.20 -8.10
CA THR A 41 16.96 0.48 -9.33
C THR A 41 15.58 0.05 -9.84
N ASP A 42 15.20 -1.19 -9.62
CA ASP A 42 13.92 -1.78 -10.04
C ASP A 42 13.14 -2.42 -8.89
N GLN A 43 13.50 -2.08 -7.65
CA GLN A 43 12.90 -2.66 -6.46
C GLN A 43 12.51 -1.61 -5.44
N ILE A 44 11.38 -1.83 -4.80
CA ILE A 44 10.91 -1.03 -3.66
C ILE A 44 10.80 -1.93 -2.43
N MET A 45 10.82 -1.31 -1.27
CA MET A 45 10.64 -1.96 0.02
C MET A 45 9.47 -1.30 0.75
N LEU A 46 8.62 -2.13 1.33
CA LEU A 46 7.50 -1.68 2.17
C LEU A 46 7.66 -2.28 3.57
N CYS A 47 7.36 -1.49 4.60
CA CYS A 47 7.25 -1.96 5.98
C CYS A 47 5.77 -2.10 6.32
N LEU A 48 5.29 -3.33 6.39
CA LEU A 48 3.89 -3.65 6.65
C LEU A 48 3.78 -4.57 7.87
N SER A 49 2.73 -4.40 8.65
CA SER A 49 2.42 -5.34 9.74
C SER A 49 1.98 -6.69 9.19
N GLN A 50 2.34 -7.75 9.88
CA GLN A 50 2.00 -9.12 9.48
C GLN A 50 0.50 -9.42 9.52
N ASP A 51 -0.22 -8.75 10.40
CA ASP A 51 -1.66 -8.95 10.59
C ASP A 51 -2.54 -8.15 9.62
N HIS A 52 -1.96 -7.28 8.79
CA HIS A 52 -2.72 -6.60 7.76
C HIS A 52 -3.24 -7.58 6.69
N ARG A 53 -4.50 -7.38 6.27
CA ARG A 53 -5.07 -8.17 5.17
C ARG A 53 -4.23 -8.08 3.90
N THR A 54 -3.74 -6.89 3.60
CA THR A 54 -2.85 -6.64 2.46
C THR A 54 -1.59 -7.51 2.51
N THR A 55 -0.96 -7.63 3.66
CA THR A 55 0.23 -8.49 3.84
C THR A 55 -0.09 -9.94 3.53
N GLY A 56 -1.21 -10.45 4.04
CA GLY A 56 -1.70 -11.80 3.73
C GLY A 56 -1.97 -11.99 2.24
N ASN A 57 -2.57 -11.01 1.59
CA ASN A 57 -2.85 -11.06 0.16
C ASN A 57 -1.57 -11.07 -0.69
N ILE A 58 -0.58 -10.27 -0.32
CA ILE A 58 0.73 -10.26 -0.99
C ILE A 58 1.42 -11.62 -0.85
N ARG A 59 1.38 -12.18 0.36
CA ARG A 59 1.96 -13.49 0.62
C ARG A 59 1.29 -14.59 -0.21
N ALA A 60 -0.03 -14.53 -0.34
CA ALA A 60 -0.79 -15.55 -1.07
C ALA A 60 -0.66 -15.42 -2.60
N ARG A 61 -0.66 -14.20 -3.13
CA ARG A 61 -0.68 -13.97 -4.58
C ARG A 61 0.67 -13.57 -5.18
N GLY A 62 1.60 -13.10 -4.37
CA GLY A 62 2.91 -12.67 -4.84
C GLY A 62 2.86 -11.40 -5.70
N ALA A 63 1.79 -10.62 -5.63
CA ALA A 63 1.60 -9.45 -6.47
C ALA A 63 0.84 -8.34 -5.75
N PHE A 64 1.19 -7.11 -6.05
CA PHE A 64 0.52 -5.91 -5.53
C PHE A 64 0.81 -4.71 -6.42
N THR A 65 0.04 -3.65 -6.25
CA THR A 65 0.37 -2.36 -6.88
C THR A 65 0.58 -1.32 -5.80
N VAL A 66 1.37 -0.31 -6.13
CA VAL A 66 1.62 0.84 -5.25
C VAL A 66 1.32 2.10 -6.04
N SER A 67 0.36 2.88 -5.56
CA SER A 67 0.08 4.21 -6.06
C SER A 67 0.49 5.24 -5.02
N ILE A 68 0.71 6.47 -5.45
CA ILE A 68 1.00 7.59 -4.56
C ILE A 68 -0.28 8.41 -4.40
N ALA A 69 -0.67 8.64 -3.14
CA ALA A 69 -1.83 9.48 -2.84
C ALA A 69 -1.60 10.91 -3.35
N ASP A 70 -2.61 11.47 -3.99
CA ASP A 70 -2.60 12.86 -4.44
C ASP A 70 -3.53 13.74 -3.59
N ALA A 71 -3.39 15.04 -3.72
CA ALA A 71 -4.18 15.99 -2.95
C ALA A 71 -5.67 15.94 -3.28
N ALA A 72 -6.01 15.67 -4.54
CA ALA A 72 -7.41 15.61 -4.99
C ALA A 72 -8.18 14.43 -4.37
N HIS A 73 -7.48 13.37 -3.98
CA HIS A 73 -8.06 12.15 -3.42
C HIS A 73 -7.61 11.88 -1.97
N ALA A 74 -7.18 12.92 -1.26
CA ALA A 74 -6.65 12.78 0.10
C ALA A 74 -7.64 12.12 1.06
N GLU A 75 -8.92 12.50 1.03
CA GLU A 75 -9.94 11.92 1.89
C GLU A 75 -10.18 10.43 1.58
N ALA A 76 -10.27 10.08 0.31
CA ALA A 76 -10.47 8.70 -0.11
C ALA A 76 -9.28 7.82 0.28
N CYS A 77 -8.07 8.31 0.08
CA CYS A 77 -6.84 7.61 0.45
C CYS A 77 -6.71 7.44 1.97
N ASP A 78 -7.07 8.46 2.74
CA ASP A 78 -7.09 8.38 4.20
C ASP A 78 -8.11 7.34 4.67
N TYR A 79 -9.32 7.37 4.13
CA TYR A 79 -10.39 6.44 4.50
C TYR A 79 -9.97 4.97 4.32
N VAL A 80 -9.37 4.60 3.20
CA VAL A 80 -8.97 3.20 2.96
C VAL A 80 -7.86 2.73 3.89
N GLY A 81 -7.10 3.67 4.47
CA GLY A 81 -6.09 3.38 5.48
C GLY A 81 -6.65 3.32 6.91
N MET A 82 -7.76 4.00 7.18
CA MET A 82 -8.38 4.05 8.51
C MET A 82 -9.21 2.81 8.81
N VAL A 83 -9.82 2.17 7.81
CA VAL A 83 -10.71 1.05 8.00
C VAL A 83 -10.07 -0.25 7.54
N SER A 84 -10.32 -1.32 8.29
CA SER A 84 -9.86 -2.66 7.94
C SER A 84 -10.71 -3.26 6.81
N GLY A 85 -10.06 -3.83 5.80
CA GLY A 85 -10.75 -4.57 4.74
C GLY A 85 -11.48 -5.82 5.24
N ARG A 86 -11.15 -6.30 6.44
CA ARG A 86 -11.87 -7.41 7.09
C ARG A 86 -13.20 -6.96 7.68
N LYS A 87 -13.26 -5.72 8.19
CA LYS A 87 -14.49 -5.14 8.77
C LYS A 87 -15.34 -4.41 7.74
N VAL A 88 -14.71 -3.78 6.75
CA VAL A 88 -15.37 -3.02 5.68
C VAL A 88 -14.83 -3.52 4.34
N PRO A 89 -15.33 -4.65 3.82
CA PRO A 89 -14.80 -5.25 2.60
C PRO A 89 -15.04 -4.41 1.33
N ASP A 90 -16.02 -3.53 1.35
CA ASP A 90 -16.34 -2.62 0.26
C ASP A 90 -15.78 -1.20 0.45
N LYS A 91 -14.70 -1.06 1.22
CA LYS A 91 -14.15 0.26 1.56
C LYS A 91 -13.71 1.09 0.35
N LEU A 92 -13.21 0.46 -0.71
CA LEU A 92 -12.86 1.16 -1.94
C LEU A 92 -14.09 1.81 -2.59
N ALA A 93 -15.18 1.06 -2.73
CA ALA A 93 -16.43 1.59 -3.27
C ALA A 93 -16.98 2.71 -2.40
N ARG A 94 -16.93 2.57 -1.08
CA ARG A 94 -17.36 3.61 -0.13
C ARG A 94 -16.52 4.89 -0.23
N ALA A 95 -15.24 4.74 -0.55
CA ALA A 95 -14.34 5.87 -0.77
C ALA A 95 -14.51 6.51 -2.15
N GLY A 96 -15.31 5.92 -3.04
CA GLY A 96 -15.47 6.40 -4.42
C GLY A 96 -14.29 6.06 -5.32
N LEU A 97 -13.49 5.07 -4.95
CA LEU A 97 -12.34 4.62 -5.72
C LEU A 97 -12.72 3.39 -6.56
N HIS A 98 -12.30 3.38 -7.80
CA HIS A 98 -12.55 2.33 -8.76
C HIS A 98 -11.24 1.64 -9.13
N THR A 99 -11.30 0.33 -9.34
CA THR A 99 -10.12 -0.44 -9.71
C THR A 99 -10.28 -1.06 -11.08
N GLU A 100 -9.16 -1.32 -11.71
CA GLU A 100 -9.04 -2.16 -12.89
C GLU A 100 -7.88 -3.13 -12.67
N ARG A 101 -7.85 -4.20 -13.47
CA ARG A 101 -6.76 -5.16 -13.39
C ARG A 101 -5.45 -4.53 -13.86
N ALA A 102 -4.36 -4.77 -13.14
CA ALA A 102 -3.03 -4.37 -13.58
C ALA A 102 -2.66 -5.08 -14.89
N GLU A 103 -1.79 -4.45 -15.66
CA GLU A 103 -1.38 -4.95 -16.97
C GLU A 103 -0.44 -6.15 -16.86
N THR A 104 0.50 -6.13 -15.92
CA THR A 104 1.60 -7.11 -15.85
C THR A 104 1.59 -7.99 -14.60
N VAL A 105 0.76 -7.71 -13.60
CA VAL A 105 0.72 -8.46 -12.35
C VAL A 105 -0.70 -8.78 -11.93
N ASP A 106 -0.88 -9.80 -11.10
CA ASP A 106 -2.18 -10.21 -10.56
C ASP A 106 -2.58 -9.33 -9.36
N ALA A 107 -2.85 -8.06 -9.65
CA ALA A 107 -3.25 -7.08 -8.64
C ALA A 107 -4.12 -6.00 -9.28
N PRO A 108 -4.96 -5.31 -8.50
CA PRO A 108 -5.76 -4.20 -9.01
C PRO A 108 -4.98 -2.89 -9.02
N VAL A 109 -5.37 -1.97 -9.90
CA VAL A 109 -4.87 -0.58 -9.95
C VAL A 109 -6.03 0.35 -9.66
N ILE A 110 -5.80 1.37 -8.86
CA ILE A 110 -6.79 2.42 -8.58
C ILE A 110 -6.79 3.42 -9.73
N ARG A 111 -7.94 3.54 -10.41
CA ARG A 111 -8.08 4.33 -11.65
C ARG A 111 -7.90 5.82 -11.43
N GLU A 112 -8.31 6.34 -10.28
CA GLU A 112 -8.29 7.76 -9.96
C GLU A 112 -6.89 8.29 -9.62
N LEU A 113 -5.94 7.41 -9.29
CA LEU A 113 -4.57 7.83 -8.96
C LEU A 113 -3.69 7.81 -10.21
N PRO A 114 -2.86 8.85 -10.42
CA PRO A 114 -2.20 9.06 -11.72
C PRO A 114 -1.01 8.13 -11.98
N LEU A 115 -0.44 7.52 -10.94
CA LEU A 115 0.74 6.67 -11.05
C LEU A 115 0.53 5.38 -10.26
N ALA A 116 0.84 4.26 -10.86
CA ALA A 116 0.87 2.97 -10.19
C ALA A 116 2.13 2.20 -10.57
N LEU A 117 2.78 1.64 -9.55
CA LEU A 117 3.84 0.67 -9.73
C LEU A 117 3.23 -0.72 -9.63
N GLU A 118 3.42 -1.54 -10.65
CA GLU A 118 3.00 -2.93 -10.67
C GLU A 118 4.13 -3.80 -10.15
N CYS A 119 3.91 -4.49 -9.03
CA CYS A 119 4.98 -5.12 -8.27
C CYS A 119 4.75 -6.63 -8.14
N ARG A 120 5.84 -7.39 -8.26
CA ARG A 120 5.92 -8.80 -7.86
C ARG A 120 6.70 -8.89 -6.57
N LEU A 121 6.24 -9.77 -5.68
CA LEU A 121 6.94 -10.04 -4.44
C LEU A 121 8.28 -10.73 -4.74
N VAL A 122 9.38 -10.15 -4.26
CA VAL A 122 10.69 -10.78 -4.28
C VAL A 122 10.86 -11.64 -3.04
N ARG A 123 10.65 -11.06 -1.85
CA ARG A 123 10.74 -11.78 -0.57
C ARG A 123 10.14 -10.96 0.56
N PHE A 124 9.86 -11.61 1.65
CA PHE A 124 9.64 -10.98 2.95
C PHE A 124 10.92 -11.05 3.78
N ASN A 125 11.26 -9.93 4.41
CA ASN A 125 12.29 -9.87 5.45
C ASN A 125 11.55 -9.86 6.79
N GLU A 126 11.66 -10.93 7.56
CA GLU A 126 10.89 -11.11 8.79
C GLU A 126 11.74 -10.93 10.04
N ASP A 127 12.65 -9.96 10.03
CA ASP A 127 13.59 -9.71 11.12
C ASP A 127 12.93 -8.99 12.30
N GLY A 128 12.11 -9.72 13.04
CA GLY A 128 11.68 -9.30 14.37
C GLY A 128 10.59 -8.24 14.43
N ILE A 129 9.80 -8.12 13.39
CA ILE A 129 8.64 -7.21 13.43
C ILE A 129 7.37 -7.94 13.09
#